data_de34169e48a39a2ef465ae404e13baaa
#
_entry.id   de34169e48a39a2ef465ae404e13baaa
#
_cell.length_a   1.000
_cell.length_b   1.000
_cell.length_c   1.000
_cell.angle_alpha   90.00
_cell.angle_beta   90.00
_cell.angle_gamma   90.00
#
_symmetry.space_group_name_H-M   'P 1'
#
loop_
_entity.id
_entity.type
_entity.pdbx_description
1 polymer ?
#
loop_
_entity_poly.entity_id
_entity_poly.type
_entity_poly.pdbx_seq_one_letter_code
_entity_poly.pdbx_strand_id
1 'polypeptide(L)'
;MIITTTNDRKINQKIIDHAKKKKIIVYSSDNPEESDFSNAAIIDFEKMIQIAIFTGGRSPAMSKKIKSKAEKALKKVISKEDIAQIKIQKISRKLAKEIIPTQIERKKCLHSIMTDNHIDQLIKDDQIKKAEKRSIEILKKWT
;
A
#
# COMPACT_ATOMS: atom_id res chain seq x y z
N MET A 1 -17.47 -13.30 6.11
CA MET A 1 -16.21 -14.07 5.94
C MET A 1 -16.12 -15.14 7.01
N ILE A 2 -15.69 -16.34 6.62
CA ILE A 2 -15.44 -17.47 7.53
C ILE A 2 -14.00 -17.92 7.36
N ILE A 3 -13.36 -18.28 8.47
CA ILE A 3 -11.99 -18.82 8.49
C ILE A 3 -12.03 -20.19 9.15
N THR A 4 -11.59 -21.23 8.45
CA THR A 4 -11.51 -22.59 9.00
C THR A 4 -10.09 -22.87 9.50
N THR A 5 -10.00 -23.20 10.79
CA THR A 5 -8.71 -23.40 11.49
C THR A 5 -8.73 -24.60 12.43
N THR A 6 -9.72 -25.50 12.28
CA THR A 6 -9.80 -26.69 13.14
C THR A 6 -8.80 -27.75 12.68
N ASN A 7 -8.46 -28.69 13.57
CA ASN A 7 -7.61 -29.84 13.25
C ASN A 7 -8.38 -30.95 12.51
N ASP A 8 -9.70 -30.83 12.40
CA ASP A 8 -10.54 -31.78 11.70
C ASP A 8 -10.88 -31.30 10.28
N ARG A 9 -10.24 -31.93 9.32
CA ARG A 9 -10.42 -31.61 7.88
C ARG A 9 -11.85 -31.80 7.38
N LYS A 10 -12.58 -32.78 7.97
CA LYS A 10 -13.99 -33.04 7.59
C LYS A 10 -14.91 -31.94 8.09
N ILE A 11 -14.63 -31.40 9.28
CA ILE A 11 -15.39 -30.28 9.83
C ILE A 11 -15.08 -29.03 9.01
N ASN A 12 -13.80 -28.75 8.72
CA ASN A 12 -13.40 -27.61 7.89
C ASN A 12 -14.12 -27.66 6.53
N GLN A 13 -14.14 -28.82 5.87
CA GLN A 13 -14.81 -28.97 4.56
C GLN A 13 -16.32 -28.70 4.65
N LYS A 14 -17.01 -29.23 5.66
CA LYS A 14 -18.45 -28.97 5.85
C LYS A 14 -18.74 -27.48 6.04
N ILE A 15 -17.88 -26.78 6.77
CA ILE A 15 -18.00 -25.32 6.99
C ILE A 15 -17.80 -24.59 5.69
N ILE A 16 -16.79 -24.96 4.88
CA ILE A 16 -16.49 -24.37 3.58
C ILE A 16 -17.70 -24.55 2.63
N ASP A 17 -18.19 -25.77 2.51
CA ASP A 17 -19.34 -26.09 1.62
C ASP A 17 -20.59 -25.29 2.01
N HIS A 18 -20.84 -25.19 3.32
CA HIS A 18 -21.95 -24.39 3.82
C HIS A 18 -21.79 -22.89 3.53
N ALA A 19 -20.59 -22.36 3.72
CA ALA A 19 -20.27 -20.97 3.46
C ALA A 19 -20.39 -20.63 1.95
N LYS A 20 -19.84 -21.48 1.07
CA LYS A 20 -19.93 -21.33 -0.39
C LYS A 20 -21.39 -21.34 -0.88
N LYS A 21 -22.25 -22.23 -0.35
CA LYS A 21 -23.70 -22.23 -0.66
C LYS A 21 -24.37 -20.90 -0.31
N LYS A 22 -23.89 -20.24 0.75
CA LYS A 22 -24.40 -18.91 1.19
C LYS A 22 -23.64 -17.74 0.56
N LYS A 23 -22.74 -17.97 -0.38
CA LYS A 23 -21.89 -16.95 -1.02
C LYS A 23 -21.08 -16.12 0.01
N ILE A 24 -20.64 -16.77 1.09
CA ILE A 24 -19.81 -16.15 2.12
C ILE A 24 -18.34 -16.41 1.77
N ILE A 25 -17.52 -15.37 1.80
CA ILE A 25 -16.07 -15.45 1.56
C ILE A 25 -15.42 -16.37 2.59
N VAL A 26 -14.61 -17.32 2.10
CA VAL A 26 -13.95 -18.36 2.90
C VAL A 26 -12.43 -18.25 2.81
N TYR A 27 -11.77 -18.47 3.94
CA TYR A 27 -10.34 -18.76 4.01
C TYR A 27 -10.14 -20.09 4.74
N SER A 28 -9.45 -21.03 4.11
CA SER A 28 -9.08 -22.33 4.68
C SER A 28 -7.59 -22.36 4.97
N SER A 29 -7.21 -22.60 6.22
CA SER A 29 -5.80 -22.66 6.61
C SER A 29 -5.11 -23.96 6.20
N ASP A 30 -5.87 -25.04 6.06
CA ASP A 30 -5.39 -26.39 5.73
C ASP A 30 -5.59 -26.76 4.25
N ASN A 31 -6.45 -26.01 3.53
CA ASN A 31 -6.70 -26.23 2.11
C ASN A 31 -6.76 -24.90 1.33
N PRO A 32 -5.61 -24.38 0.86
CA PRO A 32 -5.56 -23.10 0.14
C PRO A 32 -6.39 -23.06 -1.15
N GLU A 33 -6.61 -24.22 -1.80
CA GLU A 33 -7.38 -24.31 -3.05
C GLU A 33 -8.89 -24.04 -2.83
N GLU A 34 -9.38 -24.28 -1.63
CA GLU A 34 -10.76 -24.00 -1.22
C GLU A 34 -10.97 -22.56 -0.73
N SER A 35 -9.89 -21.78 -0.60
CA SER A 35 -9.93 -20.40 -0.13
C SER A 35 -10.24 -19.42 -1.27
N ASP A 36 -11.10 -18.44 -1.01
CA ASP A 36 -11.39 -17.34 -1.93
C ASP A 36 -10.26 -16.31 -1.99
N PHE A 37 -9.35 -16.33 -1.01
CA PHE A 37 -8.15 -15.48 -0.98
C PHE A 37 -7.02 -16.18 -0.25
N SER A 38 -5.82 -15.63 -0.34
CA SER A 38 -4.70 -16.10 0.47
C SER A 38 -3.77 -14.94 0.87
N ASN A 39 -2.99 -15.19 1.92
CA ASN A 39 -2.10 -14.19 2.49
C ASN A 39 -0.86 -14.00 1.62
N ALA A 40 -0.59 -12.75 1.25
CA ALA A 40 0.62 -12.36 0.56
C ALA A 40 1.79 -12.15 1.53
N ALA A 41 3.01 -12.34 1.05
CA ALA A 41 4.21 -11.91 1.76
C ALA A 41 4.42 -10.41 1.50
N ILE A 42 4.28 -9.58 2.53
CA ILE A 42 4.35 -8.12 2.41
C ILE A 42 5.78 -7.61 2.64
N ILE A 43 6.29 -6.79 1.72
CA ILE A 43 7.44 -5.90 1.94
C ILE A 43 6.86 -4.55 2.34
N ASP A 44 7.33 -3.99 3.44
CA ASP A 44 6.83 -2.73 3.97
C ASP A 44 7.98 -1.72 4.15
N PHE A 45 7.83 -0.55 3.54
CA PHE A 45 8.74 0.58 3.70
C PHE A 45 8.02 1.67 4.50
N GLU A 46 8.28 1.74 5.80
CA GLU A 46 7.80 2.75 6.75
C GLU A 46 6.26 2.94 6.76
N LYS A 47 5.49 1.90 6.45
CA LYS A 47 4.03 1.95 6.25
C LYS A 47 3.57 2.94 5.17
N MET A 48 4.49 3.37 4.31
CA MET A 48 4.22 4.29 3.19
C MET A 48 4.12 3.57 1.87
N ILE A 49 4.97 2.56 1.64
CA ILE A 49 4.93 1.72 0.45
C ILE A 49 4.83 0.27 0.87
N GLN A 50 3.82 -0.43 0.38
CA GLN A 50 3.65 -1.85 0.62
C GLN A 50 3.62 -2.60 -0.71
N ILE A 51 4.39 -3.68 -0.80
CA ILE A 51 4.47 -4.54 -1.97
C ILE A 51 4.12 -5.95 -1.54
N ALA A 52 3.08 -6.51 -2.14
CA ALA A 52 2.59 -7.85 -1.87
C ALA A 52 3.15 -8.85 -2.87
N ILE A 53 3.71 -9.96 -2.39
CA ILE A 53 4.19 -11.07 -3.21
C ILE A 53 3.29 -12.26 -2.96
N PHE A 54 2.65 -12.71 -4.03
CA PHE A 54 1.66 -13.75 -4.00
C PHE A 54 1.98 -14.84 -5.03
N THR A 55 1.92 -16.12 -4.61
CA THR A 55 2.18 -17.29 -5.47
C THR A 55 0.91 -18.10 -5.73
N GLY A 56 -0.28 -17.50 -5.62
CA GLY A 56 -1.54 -18.21 -5.78
C GLY A 56 -1.78 -19.26 -4.70
N GLY A 57 -1.24 -19.08 -3.48
CA GLY A 57 -1.33 -20.09 -2.42
C GLY A 57 -0.42 -21.31 -2.62
N ARG A 58 0.24 -21.43 -3.79
CA ARG A 58 1.00 -22.64 -4.18
C ARG A 58 2.25 -22.88 -3.34
N SER A 59 2.93 -21.84 -2.87
CA SER A 59 4.17 -22.02 -2.08
C SER A 59 4.46 -20.84 -1.15
N PRO A 60 4.02 -20.89 0.10
CA PRO A 60 4.38 -19.88 1.11
C PRO A 60 5.88 -19.71 1.32
N ALA A 61 6.65 -20.80 1.22
CA ALA A 61 8.11 -20.78 1.33
C ALA A 61 8.75 -19.98 0.18
N MET A 62 8.26 -20.18 -1.05
CA MET A 62 8.74 -19.43 -2.21
C MET A 62 8.32 -17.96 -2.14
N SER A 63 7.13 -17.63 -1.67
CA SER A 63 6.71 -16.26 -1.43
C SER A 63 7.67 -15.54 -0.48
N LYS A 64 8.06 -16.18 0.63
CA LYS A 64 9.05 -15.65 1.59
C LYS A 64 10.43 -15.49 0.96
N LYS A 65 10.90 -16.48 0.18
CA LYS A 65 12.19 -16.42 -0.51
C LYS A 65 12.24 -15.29 -1.53
N ILE A 66 11.19 -15.14 -2.34
CA ILE A 66 11.07 -14.06 -3.34
C ILE A 66 10.97 -12.71 -2.65
N LYS A 67 10.17 -12.61 -1.56
CA LYS A 67 10.10 -11.40 -0.73
C LYS A 67 11.50 -10.93 -0.32
N SER A 68 12.32 -11.81 0.27
CA SER A 68 13.66 -11.44 0.74
C SER A 68 14.56 -10.94 -0.39
N LYS A 69 14.49 -11.56 -1.59
CA LYS A 69 15.25 -11.11 -2.76
C LYS A 69 14.75 -9.77 -3.29
N ALA A 70 13.42 -9.63 -3.43
CA ALA A 70 12.79 -8.42 -3.92
C ALA A 70 13.04 -7.24 -2.97
N GLU A 71 12.97 -7.44 -1.65
CA GLU A 71 13.25 -6.40 -0.67
C GLU A 71 14.67 -5.84 -0.79
N LYS A 72 15.66 -6.71 -0.99
CA LYS A 72 17.06 -6.27 -1.22
C LYS A 72 17.22 -5.44 -2.49
N ALA A 73 16.53 -5.81 -3.56
CA ALA A 73 16.54 -5.05 -4.82
C ALA A 73 15.80 -3.72 -4.68
N LEU A 74 14.62 -3.75 -4.07
CA LEU A 74 13.76 -2.58 -3.89
C LEU A 74 14.37 -1.53 -2.94
N LYS A 75 15.15 -1.92 -1.93
CA LYS A 75 15.95 -0.99 -1.09
C LYS A 75 16.96 -0.16 -1.87
N LYS A 76 17.33 -0.59 -3.08
CA LYS A 76 18.21 0.18 -3.98
C LYS A 76 17.42 1.14 -4.89
N VAL A 77 16.13 0.92 -5.06
CA VAL A 77 15.25 1.67 -5.97
C VAL A 77 14.40 2.67 -5.19
N ILE A 78 13.83 2.24 -4.06
CA ILE A 78 13.01 3.09 -3.20
C ILE A 78 13.91 3.84 -2.24
N SER A 79 14.03 5.13 -2.43
CA SER A 79 14.88 6.02 -1.65
C SER A 79 14.16 6.58 -0.42
N LYS A 80 14.89 7.24 0.47
CA LYS A 80 14.31 8.00 1.60
C LYS A 80 13.54 9.22 1.08
N GLU A 81 14.01 9.80 -0.01
CA GLU A 81 13.41 10.93 -0.68
C GLU A 81 12.03 10.57 -1.24
N ASP A 82 11.86 9.36 -1.83
CA ASP A 82 10.55 8.87 -2.27
C ASP A 82 9.56 8.78 -1.12
N ILE A 83 10.01 8.26 0.03
CA ILE A 83 9.19 8.15 1.23
C ILE A 83 8.82 9.54 1.76
N ALA A 84 9.76 10.48 1.77
CA ALA A 84 9.51 11.87 2.17
C ALA A 84 8.50 12.54 1.22
N GLN A 85 8.65 12.34 -0.08
CA GLN A 85 7.72 12.87 -1.09
C GLN A 85 6.30 12.32 -0.89
N ILE A 86 6.14 11.04 -0.55
CA ILE A 86 4.83 10.45 -0.24
C ILE A 86 4.23 11.11 1.00
N LYS A 87 5.02 11.39 2.05
CA LYS A 87 4.55 12.08 3.26
C LYS A 87 4.03 13.48 2.93
N ILE A 88 4.76 14.25 2.12
CA ILE A 88 4.35 15.57 1.65
C ILE A 88 3.07 15.47 0.82
N GLN A 89 2.98 14.54 -0.13
CA GLN A 89 1.80 14.32 -0.94
C GLN A 89 0.57 13.95 -0.10
N LYS A 90 0.73 13.18 0.97
CA LYS A 90 -0.35 12.82 1.89
C LYS A 90 -0.94 14.05 2.57
N ILE A 91 -0.08 14.94 3.07
CA ILE A 91 -0.50 16.19 3.74
C ILE A 91 -1.16 17.11 2.72
N SER A 92 -0.50 17.33 1.58
CA SER A 92 -1.01 18.18 0.50
C SER A 92 -2.37 17.72 -0.02
N ARG A 93 -2.58 16.40 -0.16
CA ARG A 93 -3.84 15.81 -0.61
C ARG A 93 -4.99 16.06 0.37
N LYS A 94 -4.69 16.03 1.68
CA LYS A 94 -5.71 16.34 2.71
C LYS A 94 -6.16 17.77 2.58
N LEU A 95 -5.22 18.71 2.55
CA LEU A 95 -5.51 20.16 2.42
C LEU A 95 -6.16 20.51 1.08
N ALA A 96 -5.69 19.93 -0.02
CA ALA A 96 -6.27 20.16 -1.35
C ALA A 96 -7.76 19.81 -1.41
N LYS A 97 -8.21 18.79 -0.66
CA LYS A 97 -9.63 18.42 -0.61
C LYS A 97 -10.49 19.48 0.09
N GLU A 98 -9.91 20.23 1.00
CA GLU A 98 -10.59 21.28 1.76
C GLU A 98 -10.64 22.60 0.98
N ILE A 99 -9.60 22.89 0.17
CA ILE A 99 -9.39 24.19 -0.47
C ILE A 99 -9.84 24.19 -1.94
N ILE A 100 -9.59 23.09 -2.68
CA ILE A 100 -9.82 23.02 -4.12
C ILE A 100 -11.07 22.20 -4.43
N PRO A 101 -12.16 22.79 -4.96
CA PRO A 101 -13.43 22.10 -5.14
C PRO A 101 -13.37 20.96 -6.15
N THR A 102 -12.70 21.14 -7.29
CA THR A 102 -12.74 20.18 -8.39
C THR A 102 -11.63 19.14 -8.32
N GLN A 103 -11.96 17.90 -8.71
CA GLN A 103 -10.98 16.80 -8.74
C GLN A 103 -9.86 17.05 -9.75
N ILE A 104 -10.18 17.69 -10.88
CA ILE A 104 -9.24 17.96 -11.95
C ILE A 104 -8.17 18.95 -11.46
N GLU A 105 -8.58 20.04 -10.84
CA GLU A 105 -7.64 21.04 -10.31
C GLU A 105 -6.80 20.47 -9.15
N ARG A 106 -7.41 19.66 -8.26
CA ARG A 106 -6.64 18.96 -7.23
C ARG A 106 -5.53 18.09 -7.82
N LYS A 107 -5.84 17.36 -8.91
CA LYS A 107 -4.83 16.50 -9.58
C LYS A 107 -3.69 17.35 -10.16
N LYS A 108 -4.00 18.46 -10.81
CA LYS A 108 -2.98 19.38 -11.37
C LYS A 108 -2.11 19.98 -10.28
N CYS A 109 -2.72 20.47 -9.21
CA CYS A 109 -2.01 21.04 -8.07
C CYS A 109 -1.08 20.03 -7.39
N LEU A 110 -1.57 18.82 -7.10
CA LEU A 110 -0.76 17.77 -6.50
C LEU A 110 0.37 17.30 -7.41
N HIS A 111 0.17 17.33 -8.72
CA HIS A 111 1.22 17.05 -9.70
C HIS A 111 2.29 18.14 -9.68
N SER A 112 1.90 19.43 -9.66
CA SER A 112 2.88 20.54 -9.58
C SER A 112 3.71 20.49 -8.28
N ILE A 113 3.11 20.10 -7.15
CA ILE A 113 3.85 19.89 -5.89
C ILE A 113 4.83 18.72 -6.03
N MET A 114 4.44 17.64 -6.71
CA MET A 114 5.29 16.48 -6.92
C MET A 114 6.50 16.77 -7.82
N THR A 115 6.36 17.72 -8.74
CA THR A 115 7.39 18.10 -9.72
C THR A 115 8.09 19.44 -9.39
N ASP A 116 7.86 20.00 -8.20
CA ASP A 116 8.52 21.25 -7.78
C ASP A 116 9.98 20.98 -7.40
N ASN A 117 10.91 21.50 -8.19
CA ASN A 117 12.36 21.32 -7.99
C ASN A 117 12.86 21.81 -6.63
N HIS A 118 12.20 22.83 -6.07
CA HIS A 118 12.58 23.36 -4.76
C HIS A 118 12.17 22.38 -3.64
N ILE A 119 11.01 21.76 -3.76
CA ILE A 119 10.59 20.68 -2.83
C ILE A 119 11.58 19.53 -2.91
N ASP A 120 11.94 19.08 -4.11
CA ASP A 120 12.92 17.99 -4.29
C ASP A 120 14.27 18.34 -3.68
N GLN A 121 14.75 19.59 -3.86
CA GLN A 121 16.01 20.00 -3.24
C GLN A 121 15.92 20.03 -1.71
N LEU A 122 14.83 20.55 -1.16
CA LEU A 122 14.60 20.57 0.29
C LEU A 122 14.54 19.16 0.89
N ILE A 123 13.99 18.20 0.17
CA ILE A 123 13.95 16.80 0.58
C ILE A 123 15.37 16.20 0.58
N LYS A 124 16.16 16.43 -0.47
CA LYS A 124 17.57 15.99 -0.56
C LYS A 124 18.44 16.56 0.56
N ASP A 125 18.14 17.79 0.95
CA ASP A 125 18.85 18.50 2.05
C ASP A 125 18.30 18.12 3.44
N ASP A 126 17.44 17.09 3.54
CA ASP A 126 16.75 16.64 4.77
C ASP A 126 15.92 17.74 5.48
N GLN A 127 15.49 18.76 4.71
CA GLN A 127 14.71 19.90 5.22
C GLN A 127 13.20 19.65 5.04
N ILE A 128 12.71 18.51 5.51
CA ILE A 128 11.34 18.04 5.27
C ILE A 128 10.27 19.05 5.72
N LYS A 129 10.45 19.69 6.87
CA LYS A 129 9.51 20.73 7.37
C LYS A 129 9.40 21.93 6.42
N LYS A 130 10.49 22.32 5.76
CA LYS A 130 10.45 23.40 4.77
C LYS A 130 9.78 22.95 3.47
N ALA A 131 10.02 21.70 3.04
CA ALA A 131 9.35 21.12 1.90
C ALA A 131 7.82 21.04 2.10
N GLU A 132 7.37 20.64 3.32
CA GLU A 132 5.95 20.69 3.69
C GLU A 132 5.37 22.10 3.61
N LYS A 133 6.09 23.08 4.16
CA LYS A 133 5.69 24.49 4.14
C LYS A 133 5.54 25.01 2.70
N ARG A 134 6.51 24.69 1.84
CA ARG A 134 6.47 25.02 0.42
C ARG A 134 5.28 24.40 -0.30
N SER A 135 4.96 23.15 -0.01
CA SER A 135 3.79 22.48 -0.59
C SER A 135 2.46 23.15 -0.21
N ILE A 136 2.35 23.65 1.03
CA ILE A 136 1.19 24.41 1.50
C ILE A 136 1.11 25.78 0.81
N GLU A 137 2.23 26.45 0.59
CA GLU A 137 2.28 27.72 -0.14
C GLU A 137 1.80 27.57 -1.59
N ILE A 138 2.19 26.49 -2.27
CA ILE A 138 1.71 26.19 -3.62
C ILE A 138 0.18 25.98 -3.60
N LEU A 139 -0.33 25.21 -2.64
CA LEU A 139 -1.76 24.99 -2.48
C LEU A 139 -2.54 26.28 -2.28
N LYS A 140 -2.07 27.17 -1.39
CA LYS A 140 -2.72 28.47 -1.13
C LYS A 140 -2.72 29.42 -2.31
N LYS A 141 -1.75 29.30 -3.22
CA LYS A 141 -1.67 30.11 -4.45
C LYS A 141 -2.48 29.52 -5.60
N TRP A 142 -2.98 28.30 -5.44
CA TRP A 142 -3.74 27.61 -6.48
C TRP A 142 -5.21 28.03 -6.52
N THR A 143 -5.70 28.58 -5.43
CA THR A 143 -7.05 29.16 -5.30
C THR A 143 -7.04 30.62 -5.68
#